data_92e1eac0fbc4e5eade37f5af0aabd228
#
_entry.id   92e1eac0fbc4e5eade37f5af0aabd228
#
_cell.length_a   1.000
_cell.length_b   1.000
_cell.length_c   1.000
_cell.angle_alpha   90.00
_cell.angle_beta   90.00
_cell.angle_gamma   90.00
#
_symmetry.space_group_name_H-M   'P 1'
#
loop_
_entity.id
_entity.type
_entity.pdbx_description
1 polymer ?
#
loop_
_entity_poly.entity_id
_entity_poly.type
_entity_poly.pdbx_seq_one_letter_code
_entity_poly.pdbx_strand_id
1 'polypeptide(L)'
;MKKTLTLVLSLALAVAIGIGGTLAYLTSKTQTISNTFTIGSVAVSLYETDKEGNKVTNGIQYTVAPGQSAKKDPTIEVTSEDDAWVFIGFNNSSTVINHDGINEGWTQVGTFTEDSVTYTVYGYNSIVEKDGTATLFDNINFSDSISGNTVSATETIDGSAIKVIGFGVQTEGFDTAQSAWNATFG
;
A
#
# COMPACT_ATOMS: atom_id res chain seq x y z
N MET A 1 -50.64 -19.38 -29.84
CA MET A 1 -50.11 -18.01 -29.61
C MET A 1 -49.74 -17.71 -28.15
N LYS A 2 -50.62 -17.97 -27.16
CA LYS A 2 -50.30 -17.66 -25.71
C LYS A 2 -49.09 -18.47 -25.18
N LYS A 3 -49.00 -19.76 -25.52
CA LYS A 3 -47.90 -20.66 -25.08
C LYS A 3 -46.52 -20.27 -25.64
N THR A 4 -46.45 -19.87 -26.89
CA THR A 4 -45.23 -19.39 -27.53
C THR A 4 -44.78 -18.03 -26.96
N LEU A 5 -45.70 -17.12 -26.66
CA LEU A 5 -45.36 -15.84 -26.03
C LEU A 5 -44.78 -16.04 -24.62
N THR A 6 -45.38 -16.94 -23.82
CA THR A 6 -44.85 -17.25 -22.47
C THR A 6 -43.43 -17.87 -22.53
N LEU A 7 -43.16 -18.73 -23.50
CA LEU A 7 -41.85 -19.37 -23.68
C LEU A 7 -40.78 -18.36 -24.12
N VAL A 8 -41.11 -17.43 -25.01
CA VAL A 8 -40.19 -16.35 -25.41
C VAL A 8 -39.90 -15.41 -24.24
N LEU A 9 -40.95 -15.06 -23.46
CA LEU A 9 -40.77 -14.16 -22.32
C LEU A 9 -39.93 -14.77 -21.20
N SER A 10 -40.11 -16.07 -20.91
CA SER A 10 -39.28 -16.79 -19.91
C SER A 10 -37.83 -16.92 -20.35
N LEU A 11 -37.58 -17.16 -21.65
CA LEU A 11 -36.19 -17.25 -22.17
C LEU A 11 -35.51 -15.87 -22.12
N ALA A 12 -36.21 -14.79 -22.47
CA ALA A 12 -35.68 -13.43 -22.38
C ALA A 12 -35.33 -13.04 -20.93
N LEU A 13 -36.18 -13.42 -19.97
CA LEU A 13 -35.94 -13.17 -18.55
C LEU A 13 -34.72 -13.96 -18.03
N ALA A 14 -34.55 -15.21 -18.43
CA ALA A 14 -33.40 -16.03 -18.04
C ALA A 14 -32.08 -15.46 -18.59
N VAL A 15 -32.08 -14.94 -19.82
CA VAL A 15 -30.92 -14.28 -20.43
C VAL A 15 -30.62 -12.97 -19.71
N ALA A 16 -31.63 -12.17 -19.37
CA ALA A 16 -31.44 -10.91 -18.65
C ALA A 16 -30.86 -11.11 -17.25
N ILE A 17 -31.29 -12.15 -16.52
CA ILE A 17 -30.75 -12.50 -15.20
C ILE A 17 -29.30 -13.00 -15.34
N GLY A 18 -28.98 -13.82 -16.34
CA GLY A 18 -27.65 -14.32 -16.60
C GLY A 18 -26.65 -13.20 -16.91
N ILE A 19 -27.01 -12.26 -17.76
CA ILE A 19 -26.16 -11.11 -18.11
C ILE A 19 -26.07 -10.13 -16.94
N GLY A 20 -27.17 -9.83 -16.27
CA GLY A 20 -27.18 -8.91 -15.12
C GLY A 20 -26.39 -9.44 -13.92
N GLY A 21 -26.47 -10.74 -13.64
CA GLY A 21 -25.67 -11.38 -12.60
C GLY A 21 -24.17 -11.38 -12.90
N THR A 22 -23.80 -11.61 -14.16
CA THR A 22 -22.39 -11.60 -14.59
C THR A 22 -21.80 -10.19 -14.57
N LEU A 23 -22.56 -9.18 -14.98
CA LEU A 23 -22.13 -7.78 -14.93
C LEU A 23 -22.01 -7.29 -13.49
N ALA A 24 -22.92 -7.66 -12.59
CA ALA A 24 -22.83 -7.30 -11.18
C ALA A 24 -21.59 -7.93 -10.51
N TYR A 25 -21.17 -9.13 -10.90
CA TYR A 25 -19.96 -9.76 -10.43
C TYR A 25 -18.69 -9.08 -10.98
N LEU A 26 -18.73 -8.62 -12.24
CA LEU A 26 -17.60 -7.95 -12.90
C LEU A 26 -17.48 -6.45 -12.54
N THR A 27 -18.52 -5.82 -12.02
CA THR A 27 -18.53 -4.40 -11.62
C THR A 27 -18.32 -4.21 -10.12
N SER A 28 -18.02 -5.24 -9.36
CA SER A 28 -17.48 -5.10 -8.02
C SER A 28 -16.11 -4.40 -8.12
N LYS A 29 -16.13 -3.06 -8.12
CA LYS A 29 -14.90 -2.26 -7.98
C LYS A 29 -14.30 -2.63 -6.64
N THR A 30 -13.24 -3.40 -6.66
CA THR A 30 -12.28 -3.42 -5.56
C THR A 30 -11.80 -1.98 -5.36
N GLN A 31 -12.12 -1.41 -4.21
CA GLN A 31 -11.38 -0.25 -3.71
C GLN A 31 -9.91 -0.64 -3.74
N THR A 32 -9.03 0.30 -4.05
CA THR A 32 -7.58 0.12 -3.97
C THR A 32 -7.26 -0.24 -2.53
N ILE A 33 -7.21 -1.53 -2.26
CA ILE A 33 -6.72 -2.08 -1.01
C ILE A 33 -5.21 -2.00 -1.16
N SER A 34 -4.52 -1.44 -0.16
CA SER A 34 -3.07 -1.61 -0.02
C SER A 34 -2.79 -3.09 -0.20
N ASN A 35 -2.16 -3.46 -1.32
CA ASN A 35 -1.93 -4.87 -1.61
C ASN A 35 -0.97 -5.42 -0.56
N THR A 36 -1.49 -6.24 0.33
CA THR A 36 -0.68 -7.04 1.23
C THR A 36 -0.42 -8.36 0.53
N PHE A 37 0.79 -8.57 0.04
CA PHE A 37 1.18 -9.86 -0.50
C PHE A 37 1.53 -10.79 0.66
N THR A 38 0.80 -11.89 0.76
CA THR A 38 1.08 -12.96 1.72
C THR A 38 1.70 -14.13 0.97
N ILE A 39 2.93 -14.50 1.33
CA ILE A 39 3.57 -15.72 0.86
C ILE A 39 3.78 -16.63 2.07
N GLY A 40 3.18 -17.79 2.02
CA GLY A 40 3.09 -18.71 3.16
C GLY A 40 1.93 -18.38 4.10
N SER A 41 2.09 -18.66 5.40
CA SER A 41 1.11 -18.38 6.45
C SER A 41 1.22 -16.96 7.03
N VAL A 42 2.13 -16.14 6.53
CA VAL A 42 2.43 -14.80 7.05
C VAL A 42 1.44 -13.76 6.52
N ALA A 43 0.84 -13.00 7.43
CA ALA A 43 0.02 -11.84 7.12
C ALA A 43 0.61 -10.58 7.76
N VAL A 44 0.65 -9.49 6.99
CA VAL A 44 1.11 -8.18 7.47
C VAL A 44 0.08 -7.10 7.16
N SER A 45 0.09 -6.05 7.96
CA SER A 45 -0.70 -4.84 7.75
C SER A 45 0.23 -3.64 7.62
N LEU A 46 0.02 -2.80 6.60
CA LEU A 46 0.74 -1.55 6.43
C LEU A 46 -0.19 -0.39 6.80
N TYR A 47 0.28 0.51 7.65
CA TYR A 47 -0.47 1.68 8.10
C TYR A 47 0.45 2.88 8.36
N GLU A 48 -0.14 4.03 8.53
CA GLU A 48 0.48 5.26 9.04
C GLU A 48 -0.28 5.71 10.27
N THR A 49 0.28 6.60 11.09
CA THR A 49 -0.45 7.17 12.21
C THR A 49 -0.86 8.61 11.94
N ASP A 50 -2.10 8.96 12.26
CA ASP A 50 -2.58 10.34 12.20
C ASP A 50 -2.01 11.19 13.37
N LYS A 51 -2.41 12.45 13.42
CA LYS A 51 -1.95 13.38 14.48
C LYS A 51 -2.43 12.99 15.87
N GLU A 52 -3.52 12.25 15.95
CA GLU A 52 -4.12 11.72 17.16
C GLU A 52 -3.51 10.37 17.58
N GLY A 53 -2.67 9.76 16.73
CA GLY A 53 -2.02 8.46 16.95
C GLY A 53 -2.85 7.25 16.52
N ASN A 54 -3.94 7.46 15.78
CA ASN A 54 -4.73 6.34 15.26
C ASN A 54 -4.09 5.74 14.01
N LYS A 55 -4.21 4.42 13.84
CA LYS A 55 -3.78 3.72 12.62
C LYS A 55 -4.66 4.09 11.44
N VAL A 56 -4.05 4.52 10.32
CA VAL A 56 -4.71 4.88 9.06
C VAL A 56 -4.14 4.06 7.94
N THR A 57 -4.99 3.34 7.21
CA THR A 57 -4.59 2.47 6.09
C THR A 57 -4.91 3.05 4.72
N ASN A 58 -5.67 4.15 4.65
CA ASN A 58 -6.18 4.74 3.39
C ASN A 58 -5.42 6.02 2.96
N GLY A 59 -4.24 6.24 3.53
CA GLY A 59 -3.45 7.44 3.31
C GLY A 59 -3.95 8.65 4.10
N ILE A 60 -3.04 9.59 4.35
CA ILE A 60 -3.29 10.82 5.10
C ILE A 60 -3.21 12.00 4.14
N GLN A 61 -4.17 12.92 4.22
CA GLN A 61 -4.09 14.19 3.52
C GLN A 61 -3.32 15.21 4.36
N TYR A 62 -2.34 15.87 3.74
CA TYR A 62 -1.48 16.84 4.40
C TYR A 62 -1.83 18.26 3.93
N THR A 63 -1.98 19.17 4.89
CA THR A 63 -2.00 20.61 4.63
C THR A 63 -0.73 21.19 5.22
N VAL A 64 0.21 21.59 4.38
CA VAL A 64 1.55 22.03 4.79
C VAL A 64 1.93 23.32 4.09
N ALA A 65 2.82 24.08 4.73
CA ALA A 65 3.48 25.24 4.11
C ALA A 65 4.88 24.85 3.61
N PRO A 66 5.47 25.62 2.67
CA PRO A 66 6.85 25.43 2.23
C PRO A 66 7.81 25.35 3.44
N GLY A 67 8.79 24.48 3.39
CA GLY A 67 9.76 24.28 4.47
C GLY A 67 9.24 23.57 5.72
N GLN A 68 7.99 23.15 5.73
CA GLN A 68 7.41 22.42 6.86
C GLN A 68 7.62 20.91 6.71
N SER A 69 7.55 20.22 7.85
CA SER A 69 7.51 18.76 7.90
C SER A 69 6.11 18.29 8.30
N ALA A 70 5.76 17.10 7.85
CA ALA A 70 4.54 16.42 8.30
C ALA A 70 4.87 14.98 8.69
N LYS A 71 4.14 14.49 9.68
CA LYS A 71 4.26 13.10 10.10
C LYS A 71 3.77 12.20 8.98
N LYS A 72 4.63 11.28 8.55
CA LYS A 72 4.32 10.18 7.64
C LYS A 72 5.24 9.03 8.03
N ASP A 73 4.67 8.05 8.67
CA ASP A 73 5.37 6.97 9.35
C ASP A 73 4.90 5.59 8.83
N PRO A 74 5.23 5.24 7.57
CA PRO A 74 4.80 3.95 7.04
C PRO A 74 5.35 2.83 7.94
N THR A 75 4.42 2.14 8.59
CA THR A 75 4.68 1.12 9.59
C THR A 75 4.04 -0.19 9.16
N ILE A 76 4.82 -1.25 9.15
CA ILE A 76 4.37 -2.61 8.89
C ILE A 76 4.23 -3.37 10.22
N GLU A 77 3.15 -4.15 10.34
CA GLU A 77 2.81 -4.96 11.50
C GLU A 77 2.57 -6.39 11.06
N VAL A 78 3.11 -7.36 11.77
CA VAL A 78 2.82 -8.78 11.56
C VAL A 78 1.53 -9.13 12.28
N THR A 79 0.53 -9.57 11.51
CA THR A 79 -0.82 -9.91 12.02
C THR A 79 -1.11 -11.40 12.06
N SER A 80 -0.20 -12.22 11.53
CA SER A 80 -0.23 -13.69 11.59
C SER A 80 0.28 -14.21 12.92
N GLU A 81 0.04 -15.52 13.18
CA GLU A 81 0.63 -16.22 14.34
C GLU A 81 2.13 -16.48 14.16
N ASP A 82 2.61 -16.52 12.91
CA ASP A 82 4.00 -16.79 12.57
C ASP A 82 4.78 -15.48 12.43
N ASP A 83 6.04 -15.52 12.85
CA ASP A 83 7.01 -14.44 12.69
C ASP A 83 7.37 -14.22 11.22
N ALA A 84 7.83 -13.02 10.87
CA ALA A 84 8.09 -12.65 9.50
C ALA A 84 9.37 -11.86 9.27
N TRP A 85 9.97 -12.03 8.10
CA TRP A 85 10.75 -11.00 7.44
C TRP A 85 9.78 -10.00 6.82
N VAL A 86 9.93 -8.71 7.14
CA VAL A 86 9.03 -7.65 6.66
C VAL A 86 9.76 -6.69 5.75
N PHE A 87 9.02 -6.18 4.74
CA PHE A 87 9.55 -5.27 3.74
C PHE A 87 8.56 -4.15 3.47
N ILE A 88 9.10 -2.96 3.20
CA ILE A 88 8.32 -1.82 2.72
C ILE A 88 8.92 -1.33 1.42
N GLY A 89 8.10 -1.32 0.36
CA GLY A 89 8.40 -0.66 -0.89
C GLY A 89 7.96 0.80 -0.83
N PHE A 90 8.85 1.68 -1.26
CA PHE A 90 8.64 3.12 -1.27
C PHE A 90 8.87 3.69 -2.67
N ASN A 91 7.92 4.47 -3.15
CA ASN A 91 8.05 5.27 -4.37
C ASN A 91 7.72 6.72 -4.06
N ASN A 92 8.59 7.63 -4.50
CA ASN A 92 8.36 9.06 -4.42
C ASN A 92 8.49 9.66 -5.82
N SER A 93 7.39 10.11 -6.39
CA SER A 93 7.34 10.81 -7.68
C SER A 93 7.44 12.34 -7.54
N SER A 94 7.48 12.86 -6.32
CA SER A 94 7.61 14.28 -6.03
C SER A 94 9.06 14.74 -6.13
N THR A 95 9.28 15.94 -6.66
CA THR A 95 10.58 16.62 -6.63
C THR A 95 10.71 17.60 -5.46
N VAL A 96 9.63 17.81 -4.73
CA VAL A 96 9.52 18.82 -3.65
C VAL A 96 9.20 18.22 -2.27
N ILE A 97 9.04 16.90 -2.21
CA ILE A 97 8.79 16.17 -0.97
C ILE A 97 9.90 15.12 -0.80
N ASN A 98 10.51 15.05 0.37
CA ASN A 98 11.49 14.01 0.72
C ASN A 98 11.19 13.47 2.13
N HIS A 99 11.52 12.21 2.38
CA HIS A 99 11.52 11.68 3.76
C HIS A 99 12.72 12.21 4.56
N ASP A 100 12.63 12.17 5.87
CA ASP A 100 13.66 12.66 6.82
C ASP A 100 14.87 11.68 6.98
N GLY A 101 14.80 10.52 6.36
CA GLY A 101 15.81 9.47 6.40
C GLY A 101 15.14 8.11 6.63
N ILE A 102 15.83 7.06 6.21
CA ILE A 102 15.39 5.68 6.51
C ILE A 102 15.86 5.35 7.94
N ASN A 103 14.95 4.84 8.77
CA ASN A 103 15.24 4.48 10.14
C ASN A 103 16.27 3.35 10.24
N GLU A 104 16.97 3.29 11.38
CA GLU A 104 17.90 2.20 11.66
C GLU A 104 17.19 0.84 11.59
N GLY A 105 17.95 -0.19 11.21
CA GLY A 105 17.44 -1.54 11.06
C GLY A 105 16.84 -1.85 9.67
N TRP A 106 16.76 -0.89 8.76
CA TRP A 106 16.32 -1.11 7.39
C TRP A 106 17.49 -1.09 6.40
N THR A 107 17.45 -1.98 5.42
CA THR A 107 18.44 -2.05 4.32
C THR A 107 17.69 -2.18 3.00
N GLN A 108 18.14 -1.45 1.97
CA GLN A 108 17.60 -1.62 0.63
C GLN A 108 17.93 -3.01 0.09
N VAL A 109 16.92 -3.77 -0.27
CA VAL A 109 17.06 -5.18 -0.72
C VAL A 109 16.78 -5.36 -2.21
N GLY A 110 16.10 -4.41 -2.86
CA GLY A 110 15.79 -4.50 -4.29
C GLY A 110 14.78 -3.48 -4.75
N THR A 111 14.08 -3.81 -5.82
CA THR A 111 12.98 -3.03 -6.39
C THR A 111 11.80 -3.95 -6.68
N PHE A 112 10.60 -3.39 -6.67
CA PHE A 112 9.37 -4.08 -7.06
C PHE A 112 8.55 -3.18 -7.97
N THR A 113 7.95 -3.74 -9.02
CA THR A 113 7.11 -2.96 -9.96
C THR A 113 5.70 -3.53 -10.00
N GLU A 114 4.73 -2.68 -9.68
CA GLU A 114 3.30 -2.98 -9.77
C GLU A 114 2.58 -1.77 -10.42
N ASP A 115 1.64 -2.04 -11.32
CA ASP A 115 0.85 -1.02 -12.03
C ASP A 115 1.68 0.11 -12.65
N SER A 116 2.85 -0.23 -13.23
CA SER A 116 3.81 0.71 -13.82
C SER A 116 4.47 1.67 -12.79
N VAL A 117 4.34 1.40 -11.50
CA VAL A 117 5.05 2.10 -10.44
C VAL A 117 6.19 1.23 -9.94
N THR A 118 7.41 1.75 -9.95
CA THR A 118 8.58 1.06 -9.40
C THR A 118 8.86 1.56 -8.00
N TYR A 119 8.88 0.66 -7.05
CA TYR A 119 9.20 0.90 -5.65
C TYR A 119 10.64 0.51 -5.36
N THR A 120 11.36 1.32 -4.60
CA THR A 120 12.58 0.89 -3.91
C THR A 120 12.15 0.13 -2.66
N VAL A 121 12.64 -1.10 -2.49
CA VAL A 121 12.22 -1.97 -1.39
C VAL A 121 13.30 -2.05 -0.33
N TYR A 122 12.89 -1.83 0.90
CA TYR A 122 13.70 -1.95 2.11
C TYR A 122 13.22 -3.15 2.92
N GLY A 123 14.16 -3.99 3.36
CA GLY A 123 13.90 -5.10 4.28
C GLY A 123 14.37 -4.74 5.69
N TYR A 124 13.58 -5.09 6.69
CA TYR A 124 13.97 -4.93 8.07
C TYR A 124 14.97 -6.03 8.47
N ASN A 125 16.07 -5.64 9.11
CA ASN A 125 17.23 -6.51 9.36
C ASN A 125 17.00 -7.55 10.47
N SER A 126 15.85 -7.52 11.12
CA SER A 126 15.47 -8.46 12.17
C SER A 126 14.11 -9.07 11.85
N ILE A 127 13.89 -10.28 12.34
CA ILE A 127 12.59 -10.92 12.32
C ILE A 127 11.62 -10.09 13.17
N VAL A 128 10.40 -9.93 12.68
CA VAL A 128 9.31 -9.27 13.39
C VAL A 128 8.34 -10.34 13.86
N GLU A 129 8.13 -10.41 15.17
CA GLU A 129 7.22 -11.35 15.80
C GLU A 129 5.76 -10.90 15.60
N LYS A 130 4.81 -11.79 15.91
CA LYS A 130 3.39 -11.45 15.95
C LYS A 130 3.13 -10.18 16.74
N ASP A 131 2.27 -9.31 16.23
CA ASP A 131 1.91 -7.98 16.76
C ASP A 131 3.11 -7.01 16.86
N GLY A 132 4.30 -7.43 16.42
CA GLY A 132 5.47 -6.59 16.28
C GLY A 132 5.33 -5.64 15.09
N THR A 133 6.03 -4.50 15.17
CA THR A 133 5.97 -3.44 14.16
C THR A 133 7.36 -2.95 13.78
N ALA A 134 7.48 -2.44 12.55
CA ALA A 134 8.68 -1.76 12.07
C ALA A 134 8.30 -0.56 11.21
N THR A 135 8.84 0.63 11.53
CA THR A 135 8.57 1.90 10.84
C THR A 135 9.74 2.27 9.94
N LEU A 136 9.47 2.58 8.67
CA LEU A 136 10.51 2.83 7.67
C LEU A 136 11.16 4.22 7.83
N PHE A 137 10.35 5.26 8.03
CA PHE A 137 10.77 6.64 8.33
C PHE A 137 9.64 7.34 9.10
N ASP A 138 9.91 8.51 9.70
CA ASP A 138 8.94 9.14 10.60
C ASP A 138 8.24 10.36 10.00
N ASN A 139 8.93 11.10 9.11
CA ASN A 139 8.39 12.34 8.58
C ASN A 139 8.73 12.52 7.09
N ILE A 140 7.93 13.37 6.45
CA ILE A 140 8.23 13.95 5.16
C ILE A 140 8.48 15.45 5.30
N ASN A 141 9.44 15.94 4.53
CA ASN A 141 9.86 17.33 4.49
C ASN A 141 9.45 17.97 3.16
N PHE A 142 8.89 19.15 3.20
CA PHE A 142 8.47 19.92 2.05
C PHE A 142 9.52 20.98 1.75
N SER A 143 9.94 21.06 0.48
CA SER A 143 10.97 22.02 0.05
C SER A 143 10.55 23.48 0.24
N ASP A 144 11.47 24.34 0.67
CA ASP A 144 11.30 25.81 0.72
C ASP A 144 11.05 26.41 -0.66
N SER A 145 11.48 25.73 -1.73
CA SER A 145 11.36 26.20 -3.11
C SER A 145 9.96 26.06 -3.71
N ILE A 146 8.99 25.57 -2.95
CA ILE A 146 7.57 25.65 -3.29
C ILE A 146 7.21 27.15 -3.20
N SER A 147 7.41 27.89 -4.31
CA SER A 147 7.25 29.34 -4.28
C SER A 147 5.76 29.72 -4.18
N GLY A 148 5.45 30.59 -3.23
CA GLY A 148 4.11 31.05 -2.90
C GLY A 148 3.33 31.79 -3.99
N ASN A 149 3.80 31.78 -5.25
CA ASN A 149 3.08 32.31 -6.41
C ASN A 149 2.30 31.27 -7.21
N THR A 150 2.48 29.99 -6.91
CA THR A 150 1.79 28.88 -7.58
C THR A 150 1.02 27.98 -6.60
N VAL A 151 1.21 28.16 -5.30
CA VAL A 151 0.52 27.40 -4.27
C VAL A 151 -0.37 28.35 -3.51
N SER A 152 -1.67 28.31 -3.74
CA SER A 152 -2.65 28.88 -2.81
C SER A 152 -2.38 28.24 -1.44
N ALA A 153 -2.47 29.02 -0.36
CA ALA A 153 -2.20 28.59 1.03
C ALA A 153 -3.05 27.34 1.49
N THR A 154 -3.73 26.72 0.58
CA THR A 154 -4.60 25.55 0.73
C THR A 154 -4.39 24.49 -0.35
N GLU A 155 -3.22 24.43 -0.98
CA GLU A 155 -2.99 23.32 -1.91
C GLU A 155 -2.87 22.01 -1.14
N THR A 156 -3.87 21.18 -1.30
CA THR A 156 -3.83 19.78 -0.88
C THR A 156 -2.80 19.11 -1.76
N ILE A 157 -1.58 18.91 -1.24
CA ILE A 157 -0.59 18.10 -1.93
C ILE A 157 -1.14 16.70 -1.94
N ASP A 158 -1.47 16.23 -3.15
CA ASP A 158 -2.02 14.91 -3.34
C ASP A 158 -1.01 13.89 -2.81
N GLY A 159 -1.37 13.19 -1.73
CA GLY A 159 -0.58 12.12 -1.13
C GLY A 159 -0.26 10.97 -2.11
N SER A 160 -0.84 11.00 -3.32
CA SER A 160 -0.55 10.07 -4.42
C SER A 160 0.90 10.17 -4.95
N ALA A 161 1.62 11.26 -4.65
CA ALA A 161 3.03 11.41 -5.03
C ALA A 161 3.96 10.46 -4.25
N ILE A 162 3.55 10.04 -3.06
CA ILE A 162 4.26 9.08 -2.21
C ILE A 162 3.42 7.83 -2.07
N LYS A 163 3.93 6.73 -2.59
CA LYS A 163 3.28 5.41 -2.52
C LYS A 163 4.11 4.47 -1.68
N VAL A 164 3.44 3.69 -0.86
CA VAL A 164 4.04 2.65 -0.04
C VAL A 164 3.30 1.33 -0.23
N ILE A 165 4.04 0.22 -0.17
CA ILE A 165 3.53 -1.14 -0.26
C ILE A 165 4.27 -2.01 0.75
N GLY A 166 3.57 -2.93 1.42
CA GLY A 166 4.14 -3.80 2.44
C GLY A 166 4.17 -5.26 2.00
N PHE A 167 5.22 -5.99 2.41
CA PHE A 167 5.35 -7.42 2.16
C PHE A 167 5.77 -8.14 3.44
N GLY A 168 5.25 -9.36 3.63
CA GLY A 168 5.70 -10.29 4.64
C GLY A 168 6.16 -11.60 4.00
N VAL A 169 7.28 -12.12 4.45
CA VAL A 169 7.82 -13.42 4.02
C VAL A 169 8.11 -14.25 5.26
N GLN A 170 7.75 -15.53 5.23
CA GLN A 170 8.04 -16.46 6.32
C GLN A 170 9.53 -16.49 6.66
N THR A 171 9.85 -16.77 7.91
CA THR A 171 11.23 -16.83 8.38
C THR A 171 11.92 -18.13 8.00
N GLU A 172 11.15 -19.22 7.86
CA GLU A 172 11.68 -20.56 7.60
C GLU A 172 12.44 -20.62 6.26
N GLY A 173 13.67 -21.08 6.30
CA GLY A 173 14.53 -21.21 5.13
C GLY A 173 15.35 -19.97 4.76
N PHE A 174 15.27 -18.90 5.56
CA PHE A 174 15.99 -17.66 5.29
C PHE A 174 16.69 -17.11 6.53
N ASP A 175 17.99 -16.85 6.41
CA ASP A 175 18.80 -16.30 7.50
C ASP A 175 18.81 -14.78 7.56
N THR A 176 18.35 -14.11 6.46
CA THR A 176 18.36 -12.65 6.33
C THR A 176 17.19 -12.16 5.49
N ALA A 177 16.78 -10.91 5.71
CA ALA A 177 15.78 -10.25 4.87
C ALA A 177 16.21 -10.25 3.39
N GLN A 178 17.49 -10.04 3.08
CA GLN A 178 17.97 -10.06 1.70
C GLN A 178 17.79 -11.43 1.04
N SER A 179 18.07 -12.54 1.76
CA SER A 179 17.87 -13.88 1.22
C SER A 179 16.39 -14.21 1.00
N ALA A 180 15.52 -13.79 1.93
CA ALA A 180 14.08 -13.93 1.81
C ALA A 180 13.53 -13.14 0.62
N TRP A 181 13.98 -11.90 0.44
CA TRP A 181 13.59 -11.07 -0.71
C TRP A 181 14.00 -11.71 -2.04
N ASN A 182 15.26 -12.06 -2.19
CA ASN A 182 15.80 -12.62 -3.43
C ASN A 182 15.13 -13.94 -3.85
N ALA A 183 14.80 -14.79 -2.89
CA ALA A 183 14.14 -16.06 -3.17
C ALA A 183 12.66 -15.90 -3.56
N THR A 184 12.03 -14.81 -3.12
CA THR A 184 10.58 -14.60 -3.29
C THR A 184 10.26 -13.70 -4.47
N PHE A 185 11.06 -12.65 -4.71
CA PHE A 185 10.78 -11.57 -5.66
C PHE A 185 11.95 -11.28 -6.62
N GLY A 186 13.12 -11.87 -6.40
CA GLY A 186 14.34 -11.65 -7.19
C GLY A 186 14.44 -12.39 -8.51
#